data_68d63a783d86583ce66789c32af79d86
#
_entry.id   68d63a783d86583ce66789c32af79d86
#
_cell.length_a   1.000
_cell.length_b   1.000
_cell.length_c   1.000
_cell.angle_alpha   90.00
_cell.angle_beta   90.00
_cell.angle_gamma   90.00
#
_symmetry.space_group_name_H-M   'P 1'
#
loop_
_entity.id
_entity.type
_entity.pdbx_description
1 polymer ?
#
loop_
_entity_poly.entity_id
_entity_poly.type
_entity_poly.pdbx_seq_one_letter_code
_entity_poly.pdbx_strand_id
1 'polypeptide(L)'
;MFQNFNLFPHYTVLQNVTDALICVQKMPKDEALARGRELLARMGLADKESMVPCDLSGGQQQRVAIARAMAMNPDVLFFDEPTSALDPELTREVLKVIRDLAAEHMTMVIVTHEMGFARDVADHLIFMDGGVIVEQGPASEVINNPQHDRTRAFLANYDRD
;
A
#
# COMPACT_ATOMS: atom_id res chain seq x y z
N MET A 1 0.99 -3.52 -6.30
CA MET A 1 2.37 -3.42 -5.75
C MET A 1 2.76 -4.81 -5.31
N PHE A 2 3.98 -5.23 -5.58
CA PHE A 2 4.43 -6.60 -5.30
C PHE A 2 4.99 -6.69 -3.87
N GLN A 3 5.02 -7.88 -3.33
CA GLN A 3 5.58 -8.25 -2.02
C GLN A 3 7.02 -7.72 -1.77
N ASN A 4 7.82 -7.63 -2.84
CA ASN A 4 9.10 -6.93 -2.84
C ASN A 4 8.88 -5.49 -3.34
N PHE A 5 9.45 -4.50 -2.66
CA PHE A 5 9.26 -3.07 -2.95
C PHE A 5 9.63 -2.67 -4.39
N ASN A 6 10.44 -3.49 -5.07
CA ASN A 6 10.85 -3.36 -6.47
C ASN A 6 11.33 -1.94 -6.84
N LEU A 7 12.03 -1.29 -5.90
CA LEU A 7 12.70 -0.04 -6.17
C LEU A 7 13.93 -0.28 -7.06
N PHE A 8 14.24 0.69 -7.90
CA PHE A 8 15.47 0.66 -8.68
C PHE A 8 16.66 0.91 -7.74
N PRO A 9 17.54 -0.10 -7.51
CA PRO A 9 18.53 -0.05 -6.42
C PRO A 9 19.61 1.02 -6.63
N HIS A 10 19.86 1.43 -7.89
CA HIS A 10 20.85 2.43 -8.25
C HIS A 10 20.29 3.84 -8.39
N TYR A 11 18.97 4.00 -8.23
CA TYR A 11 18.32 5.30 -8.27
C TYR A 11 18.17 5.85 -6.86
N THR A 12 18.28 7.16 -6.73
CA THR A 12 17.88 7.81 -5.49
C THR A 12 16.38 7.65 -5.22
N VAL A 13 15.96 7.92 -4.01
CA VAL A 13 14.54 7.93 -3.63
C VAL A 13 13.74 8.84 -4.55
N LEU A 14 14.21 10.06 -4.79
CA LEU A 14 13.54 11.00 -5.68
C LEU A 14 13.50 10.49 -7.13
N GLN A 15 14.58 9.90 -7.63
CA GLN A 15 14.60 9.31 -8.99
C GLN A 15 13.61 8.15 -9.11
N ASN A 16 13.50 7.28 -8.09
CA ASN A 16 12.52 6.21 -8.08
C ASN A 16 11.08 6.70 -8.26
N VAL A 17 10.75 7.86 -7.69
CA VAL A 17 9.41 8.45 -7.78
C VAL A 17 9.20 9.18 -9.10
N THR A 18 10.24 9.85 -9.64
CA THR A 18 10.08 10.82 -10.74
C THR A 18 10.44 10.28 -12.11
N ASP A 19 11.18 9.17 -12.21
CA ASP A 19 11.68 8.65 -13.49
C ASP A 19 10.53 8.37 -14.50
N ALA A 20 9.45 7.74 -14.04
CA ALA A 20 8.30 7.46 -14.90
C ALA A 20 7.59 8.74 -15.38
N LEU A 21 7.54 9.80 -14.58
CA LEU A 21 6.99 11.08 -14.98
C LEU A 21 7.79 11.69 -16.14
N ILE A 22 9.13 11.62 -16.05
CA ILE A 22 10.03 12.19 -17.04
C ILE A 22 10.07 11.32 -18.29
N CYS A 23 10.32 10.01 -18.12
CA CYS A 23 10.58 9.11 -19.23
C CYS A 23 9.31 8.64 -19.96
N VAL A 24 8.19 8.45 -19.25
CA VAL A 24 6.94 7.93 -19.83
C VAL A 24 5.96 9.07 -20.11
N GLN A 25 5.64 9.90 -19.11
CA GLN A 25 4.69 11.01 -19.28
C GLN A 25 5.30 12.22 -20.00
N LYS A 26 6.65 12.24 -20.20
CA LYS A 26 7.35 13.37 -20.83
C LYS A 26 7.17 14.69 -20.08
N MET A 27 6.92 14.61 -18.78
CA MET A 27 6.78 15.78 -17.91
C MET A 27 8.11 16.55 -17.86
N PRO A 28 8.09 17.90 -17.86
CA PRO A 28 9.28 18.71 -17.63
C PRO A 28 9.98 18.32 -16.32
N LYS A 29 11.31 18.22 -16.35
CA LYS A 29 12.10 17.71 -15.21
C LYS A 29 11.83 18.46 -13.91
N ASP A 30 11.75 19.79 -13.98
CA ASP A 30 11.53 20.61 -12.78
C ASP A 30 10.16 20.38 -12.16
N GLU A 31 9.13 20.18 -13.00
CA GLU A 31 7.77 19.84 -12.57
C GLU A 31 7.73 18.42 -11.95
N ALA A 32 8.36 17.44 -12.59
CA ALA A 32 8.46 16.08 -12.07
C ALA A 32 9.15 16.03 -10.70
N LEU A 33 10.26 16.78 -10.54
CA LEU A 33 10.99 16.88 -9.28
C LEU A 33 10.15 17.55 -8.18
N ALA A 34 9.41 18.61 -8.50
CA ALA A 34 8.53 19.28 -7.55
C ALA A 34 7.44 18.31 -7.07
N ARG A 35 6.75 17.62 -8.00
CA ARG A 35 5.74 16.60 -7.67
C ARG A 35 6.31 15.44 -6.86
N GLY A 36 7.51 14.95 -7.21
CA GLY A 36 8.17 13.90 -6.46
C GLY A 36 8.46 14.30 -5.01
N ARG A 37 8.93 15.52 -4.77
CA ARG A 37 9.18 16.04 -3.42
C ARG A 37 7.90 16.20 -2.61
N GLU A 38 6.83 16.66 -3.23
CA GLU A 38 5.52 16.74 -2.58
C GLU A 38 5.05 15.35 -2.11
N LEU A 39 5.14 14.35 -2.97
CA LEU A 39 4.75 12.97 -2.62
C LEU A 39 5.64 12.38 -1.54
N LEU A 40 6.95 12.59 -1.59
CA LEU A 40 7.88 12.16 -0.54
C LEU A 40 7.59 12.85 0.79
N ALA A 41 7.26 14.13 0.79
CA ALA A 41 6.86 14.85 2.00
C ALA A 41 5.58 14.25 2.61
N ARG A 42 4.57 13.92 1.79
CA ARG A 42 3.34 13.21 2.24
C ARG A 42 3.64 11.85 2.86
N MET A 43 4.67 11.15 2.38
CA MET A 43 5.12 9.85 2.92
C MET A 43 6.04 10.00 4.15
N GLY A 44 6.33 11.24 4.60
CA GLY A 44 7.27 11.49 5.70
C GLY A 44 8.73 11.19 5.34
N LEU A 45 9.11 11.37 4.07
CA LEU A 45 10.43 11.02 3.52
C LEU A 45 11.12 12.21 2.85
N ALA A 46 10.75 13.46 3.18
CA ALA A 46 11.31 14.66 2.56
C ALA A 46 12.83 14.77 2.74
N ASP A 47 13.37 14.30 3.86
CA ASP A 47 14.79 14.31 4.19
C ASP A 47 15.58 13.16 3.55
N LYS A 48 14.92 12.24 2.82
CA LYS A 48 15.48 11.03 2.23
C LYS A 48 15.67 11.10 0.71
N GLU A 49 15.36 12.22 0.07
CA GLU A 49 15.29 12.34 -1.41
C GLU A 49 16.56 11.92 -2.14
N SER A 50 17.74 12.11 -1.54
CA SER A 50 19.06 11.79 -2.11
C SER A 50 19.59 10.39 -1.73
N MET A 51 18.93 9.68 -0.80
CA MET A 51 19.32 8.34 -0.37
C MET A 51 18.99 7.31 -1.46
N VAL A 52 19.62 6.14 -1.38
CA VAL A 52 19.32 4.97 -2.24
C VAL A 52 18.56 3.91 -1.42
N PRO A 53 17.84 2.98 -2.08
CA PRO A 53 17.02 2.00 -1.37
C PRO A 53 17.71 1.21 -0.28
N CYS A 54 18.99 0.87 -0.43
CA CYS A 54 19.74 0.11 0.59
C CYS A 54 19.98 0.88 1.90
N ASP A 55 19.83 2.20 1.88
CA ASP A 55 19.98 3.06 3.07
C ASP A 55 18.66 3.25 3.83
N LEU A 56 17.57 2.64 3.36
CA LEU A 56 16.23 2.79 3.88
C LEU A 56 15.76 1.52 4.64
N SER A 57 14.96 1.72 5.70
CA SER A 57 14.21 0.61 6.30
C SER A 57 13.17 0.03 5.32
N GLY A 58 12.70 -1.20 5.57
CA GLY A 58 11.67 -1.81 4.74
C GLY A 58 10.38 -0.97 4.64
N GLY A 59 9.93 -0.40 5.75
CA GLY A 59 8.77 0.51 5.76
C GLY A 59 9.01 1.80 4.97
N GLN A 60 10.22 2.36 5.01
CA GLN A 60 10.58 3.51 4.18
C GLN A 60 10.61 3.14 2.70
N GLN A 61 11.18 1.99 2.33
CA GLN A 61 11.17 1.50 0.95
C GLN A 61 9.73 1.31 0.44
N GLN A 62 8.83 0.74 1.25
CA GLN A 62 7.43 0.59 0.91
C GLN A 62 6.74 1.93 0.67
N ARG A 63 6.99 2.92 1.54
CA ARG A 63 6.45 4.28 1.36
C ARG A 63 6.98 4.97 0.10
N VAL A 64 8.25 4.77 -0.28
CA VAL A 64 8.79 5.22 -1.58
C VAL A 64 8.05 4.53 -2.74
N ALA A 65 7.79 3.22 -2.64
CA ALA A 65 7.06 2.48 -3.67
C ALA A 65 5.61 2.98 -3.81
N ILE A 66 4.96 3.35 -2.71
CA ILE A 66 3.62 3.99 -2.73
C ILE A 66 3.71 5.37 -3.40
N ALA A 67 4.67 6.22 -3.01
CA ALA A 67 4.88 7.53 -3.64
C ALA A 67 5.10 7.41 -5.15
N ARG A 68 5.91 6.44 -5.60
CA ARG A 68 6.14 6.15 -7.01
C ARG A 68 4.85 5.77 -7.76
N ALA A 69 4.02 4.92 -7.16
CA ALA A 69 2.74 4.54 -7.76
C ALA A 69 1.79 5.73 -7.86
N MET A 70 1.71 6.55 -6.84
CA MET A 70 0.89 7.77 -6.81
C MET A 70 1.37 8.85 -7.77
N ALA A 71 2.66 8.90 -8.08
CA ALA A 71 3.23 9.90 -8.99
C ALA A 71 2.54 9.87 -10.36
N MET A 72 2.16 8.69 -10.84
CA MET A 72 1.48 8.49 -12.12
C MET A 72 0.00 8.93 -12.12
N ASN A 73 -0.52 9.44 -11.01
CA ASN A 73 -1.91 9.82 -10.82
C ASN A 73 -2.90 8.70 -11.23
N PRO A 74 -2.82 7.53 -10.62
CA PRO A 74 -3.62 6.38 -11.00
C PRO A 74 -5.09 6.55 -10.57
N ASP A 75 -6.02 6.01 -11.36
CA ASP A 75 -7.43 5.89 -10.98
C ASP A 75 -7.66 4.80 -9.93
N VAL A 76 -6.81 3.76 -9.91
CA VAL A 76 -6.88 2.62 -8.98
C VAL A 76 -5.49 2.19 -8.55
N LEU A 77 -5.30 1.96 -7.25
CA LEU A 77 -4.09 1.35 -6.69
C LEU A 77 -4.35 -0.10 -6.28
N PHE A 78 -3.42 -0.99 -6.66
CA PHE A 78 -3.43 -2.39 -6.24
C PHE A 78 -2.30 -2.65 -5.25
N PHE A 79 -2.65 -3.15 -4.06
CA PHE A 79 -1.71 -3.60 -3.04
C PHE A 79 -1.80 -5.12 -2.89
N ASP A 80 -0.67 -5.79 -2.98
CA ASP A 80 -0.55 -7.22 -2.78
C ASP A 80 0.34 -7.46 -1.56
N GLU A 81 -0.29 -7.76 -0.43
CA GLU A 81 0.33 -7.93 0.89
C GLU A 81 1.38 -6.84 1.22
N PRO A 82 1.00 -5.57 1.32
CA PRO A 82 1.95 -4.45 1.43
C PRO A 82 2.78 -4.46 2.72
N THR A 83 2.46 -5.33 3.68
CA THR A 83 3.10 -5.39 5.00
C THR A 83 3.79 -6.72 5.31
N SER A 84 3.67 -7.74 4.45
CA SER A 84 4.12 -9.12 4.73
C SER A 84 5.64 -9.27 4.99
N ALA A 85 6.46 -8.32 4.52
CA ALA A 85 7.92 -8.32 4.70
C ALA A 85 8.39 -7.34 5.80
N LEU A 86 7.47 -6.83 6.63
CA LEU A 86 7.74 -5.80 7.63
C LEU A 86 7.53 -6.34 9.05
N ASP A 87 8.30 -5.79 9.99
CA ASP A 87 8.03 -5.99 11.41
C ASP A 87 6.76 -5.20 11.85
N PRO A 88 6.19 -5.50 13.03
CA PRO A 88 4.93 -4.90 13.47
C PRO A 88 4.96 -3.37 13.62
N GLU A 89 6.12 -2.78 13.89
CA GLU A 89 6.25 -1.32 14.01
C GLU A 89 6.17 -0.66 12.62
N LEU A 90 6.94 -1.16 11.67
CA LEU A 90 6.94 -0.68 10.28
C LEU A 90 5.61 -0.98 9.57
N THR A 91 4.96 -2.12 9.89
CA THR A 91 3.61 -2.45 9.43
C THR A 91 2.63 -1.32 9.76
N ARG A 92 2.60 -0.86 11.02
CA ARG A 92 1.71 0.23 11.45
C ARG A 92 1.93 1.53 10.68
N GLU A 93 3.19 1.87 10.38
CA GLU A 93 3.51 3.06 9.58
C GLU A 93 2.95 2.98 8.15
N VAL A 94 3.10 1.83 7.49
CA VAL A 94 2.62 1.62 6.12
C VAL A 94 1.08 1.59 6.09
N LEU A 95 0.45 0.87 7.01
CA LEU A 95 -1.02 0.82 7.11
C LEU A 95 -1.63 2.19 7.39
N LYS A 96 -0.94 3.05 8.16
CA LYS A 96 -1.36 4.45 8.36
C LYS A 96 -1.40 5.21 7.04
N VAL A 97 -0.35 5.10 6.21
CA VAL A 97 -0.33 5.75 4.89
C VAL A 97 -1.48 5.27 4.01
N ILE A 98 -1.75 3.96 3.98
CA ILE A 98 -2.86 3.41 3.18
C ILE A 98 -4.22 3.89 3.72
N ARG A 99 -4.38 4.01 5.04
CA ARG A 99 -5.58 4.59 5.67
C ARG A 99 -5.77 6.06 5.29
N ASP A 100 -4.70 6.84 5.25
CA ASP A 100 -4.75 8.24 4.85
C ASP A 100 -5.19 8.38 3.38
N LEU A 101 -4.72 7.48 2.49
CA LEU A 101 -5.16 7.42 1.09
C LEU A 101 -6.65 7.01 0.96
N ALA A 102 -7.14 6.08 1.79
CA ALA A 102 -8.55 5.72 1.83
C ALA A 102 -9.43 6.91 2.26
N ALA A 103 -8.98 7.68 3.24
CA ALA A 103 -9.69 8.87 3.70
C ALA A 103 -9.77 9.98 2.62
N GLU A 104 -8.84 9.98 1.66
CA GLU A 104 -8.87 10.84 0.46
C GLU A 104 -9.72 10.26 -0.68
N HIS A 105 -10.47 9.17 -0.44
CA HIS A 105 -11.30 8.48 -1.43
C HIS A 105 -10.53 7.89 -2.62
N MET A 106 -9.25 7.52 -2.42
CA MET A 106 -8.49 6.79 -3.43
C MET A 106 -9.09 5.38 -3.62
N THR A 107 -9.44 5.04 -4.85
CA THR A 107 -9.89 3.67 -5.16
C THR A 107 -8.73 2.69 -5.04
N MET A 108 -8.89 1.68 -4.18
CA MET A 108 -7.84 0.71 -3.89
C MET A 108 -8.39 -0.71 -3.89
N VAL A 109 -7.57 -1.65 -4.37
CA VAL A 109 -7.77 -3.09 -4.16
C VAL A 109 -6.59 -3.59 -3.33
N ILE A 110 -6.87 -4.16 -2.16
CA ILE A 110 -5.84 -4.54 -1.19
C ILE A 110 -5.99 -6.03 -0.87
N VAL A 111 -4.96 -6.82 -1.16
CA VAL A 111 -4.82 -8.18 -0.64
C VAL A 111 -4.05 -8.06 0.67
N THR A 112 -4.63 -8.54 1.77
CA THR A 112 -4.03 -8.41 3.10
C THR A 112 -4.52 -9.51 4.04
N HIS A 113 -3.71 -9.82 5.02
CA HIS A 113 -4.06 -10.64 6.18
C HIS A 113 -4.31 -9.79 7.44
N GLU A 114 -4.19 -8.47 7.37
CA GLU A 114 -4.44 -7.54 8.47
C GLU A 114 -5.95 -7.30 8.64
N MET A 115 -6.66 -8.22 9.31
CA MET A 115 -8.12 -8.18 9.39
C MET A 115 -8.66 -6.97 10.14
N GLY A 116 -7.97 -6.52 11.19
CA GLY A 116 -8.32 -5.29 11.90
C GLY A 116 -8.26 -4.06 10.99
N PHE A 117 -7.21 -3.97 10.17
CA PHE A 117 -7.08 -2.91 9.17
C PHE A 117 -8.18 -3.01 8.10
N ALA A 118 -8.43 -4.21 7.55
CA ALA A 118 -9.47 -4.42 6.54
C ALA A 118 -10.86 -4.01 7.06
N ARG A 119 -11.20 -4.37 8.30
CA ARG A 119 -12.47 -3.98 8.95
C ARG A 119 -12.64 -2.45 9.04
N ASP A 120 -11.56 -1.76 9.39
CA ASP A 120 -11.61 -0.32 9.70
C ASP A 120 -11.53 0.57 8.43
N VAL A 121 -11.04 0.03 7.31
CA VAL A 121 -10.70 0.83 6.11
C VAL A 121 -11.47 0.40 4.86
N ALA A 122 -11.79 -0.89 4.71
CA ALA A 122 -12.42 -1.37 3.49
C ALA A 122 -13.94 -1.13 3.49
N ASP A 123 -14.46 -0.58 2.40
CA ASP A 123 -15.90 -0.49 2.15
C ASP A 123 -16.49 -1.87 1.83
N HIS A 124 -15.75 -2.67 1.06
CA HIS A 124 -16.16 -4.00 0.59
C HIS A 124 -15.04 -5.02 0.81
N LEU A 125 -15.39 -6.19 1.32
CA LEU A 125 -14.46 -7.29 1.54
C LEU A 125 -14.86 -8.49 0.71
N ILE A 126 -13.86 -9.17 0.14
CA ILE A 126 -14.02 -10.41 -0.60
C ILE A 126 -13.13 -11.47 0.06
N PHE A 127 -13.74 -12.51 0.63
CA PHE A 127 -13.01 -13.67 1.13
C PHE A 127 -12.93 -14.75 0.07
N MET A 128 -11.70 -15.16 -0.24
CA MET A 128 -11.42 -16.17 -1.26
C MET A 128 -10.73 -17.38 -0.63
N ASP A 129 -11.10 -18.59 -1.06
CA ASP A 129 -10.44 -19.83 -0.70
C ASP A 129 -10.51 -20.80 -1.88
N GLY A 130 -9.42 -21.56 -2.12
CA GLY A 130 -9.35 -22.51 -3.22
C GLY A 130 -9.59 -21.91 -4.62
N GLY A 131 -9.30 -20.64 -4.82
CA GLY A 131 -9.48 -19.94 -6.11
C GLY A 131 -10.90 -19.48 -6.41
N VAL A 132 -11.83 -19.57 -5.44
CA VAL A 132 -13.21 -19.12 -5.58
C VAL A 132 -13.57 -18.09 -4.52
N ILE A 133 -14.53 -17.22 -4.83
CA ILE A 133 -15.11 -16.29 -3.84
C ILE A 133 -16.04 -17.13 -2.95
N VAL A 134 -15.74 -17.16 -1.65
CA VAL A 134 -16.55 -17.87 -0.65
C VAL A 134 -17.60 -16.95 -0.06
N GLU A 135 -17.20 -15.71 0.26
CA GLU A 135 -18.07 -14.71 0.87
C GLU A 135 -17.62 -13.31 0.46
N GLN A 136 -18.56 -12.39 0.31
CA GLN A 136 -18.28 -10.99 0.03
C GLN A 136 -19.39 -10.08 0.53
N GLY A 137 -19.06 -8.83 0.87
CA GLY A 137 -20.02 -7.84 1.33
C GLY A 137 -19.34 -6.65 1.99
N PRO A 138 -20.11 -5.79 2.70
CA PRO A 138 -19.54 -4.75 3.54
C PRO A 138 -18.53 -5.35 4.52
N ALA A 139 -17.34 -4.75 4.63
CA ALA A 139 -16.23 -5.33 5.40
C ALA A 139 -16.63 -5.58 6.87
N SER A 140 -17.36 -4.65 7.48
CA SER A 140 -17.87 -4.79 8.85
C SER A 140 -18.83 -5.97 9.04
N GLU A 141 -19.64 -6.29 8.02
CA GLU A 141 -20.57 -7.42 8.09
C GLU A 141 -19.82 -8.75 7.94
N VAL A 142 -18.98 -8.87 6.91
CA VAL A 142 -18.23 -10.11 6.64
C VAL A 142 -17.29 -10.46 7.80
N ILE A 143 -16.67 -9.46 8.45
CA ILE A 143 -15.75 -9.71 9.57
C ILE A 143 -16.51 -9.98 10.89
N ASN A 144 -17.53 -9.19 11.22
CA ASN A 144 -18.20 -9.32 12.51
C ASN A 144 -19.32 -10.39 12.55
N ASN A 145 -19.89 -10.71 11.37
CA ASN A 145 -21.01 -11.65 11.27
C ASN A 145 -20.89 -12.55 10.01
N PRO A 146 -19.80 -13.30 9.85
CA PRO A 146 -19.58 -14.14 8.68
C PRO A 146 -20.65 -15.21 8.54
N GLN A 147 -21.20 -15.38 7.35
CA GLN A 147 -22.29 -16.33 7.07
C GLN A 147 -21.76 -17.71 6.67
N HIS A 148 -20.54 -17.79 6.11
CA HIS A 148 -19.95 -19.03 5.68
C HIS A 148 -19.05 -19.66 6.77
N ASP A 149 -19.16 -20.98 6.95
CA ASP A 149 -18.35 -21.71 7.93
C ASP A 149 -16.85 -21.55 7.68
N ARG A 150 -16.45 -21.47 6.41
CA ARG A 150 -15.05 -21.32 6.02
C ARG A 150 -14.51 -19.95 6.39
N THR A 151 -15.31 -18.89 6.23
CA THR A 151 -14.98 -17.53 6.66
C THR A 151 -14.87 -17.46 8.18
N ARG A 152 -15.83 -18.07 8.91
CA ARG A 152 -15.79 -18.17 10.38
C ARG A 152 -14.52 -18.86 10.87
N ALA A 153 -14.17 -20.00 10.26
CA ALA A 153 -12.98 -20.75 10.64
C ALA A 153 -11.68 -19.96 10.39
N PHE A 154 -11.64 -19.17 9.31
CA PHE A 154 -10.51 -18.31 9.00
C PHE A 154 -10.38 -17.18 10.03
N LEU A 155 -11.45 -16.42 10.27
CA LEU A 155 -11.46 -15.28 11.18
C LEU A 155 -11.21 -15.67 12.65
N ALA A 156 -11.71 -16.83 13.09
CA ALA A 156 -11.50 -17.33 14.47
C ALA A 156 -10.01 -17.55 14.80
N ASN A 157 -9.13 -17.65 13.81
CA ASN A 157 -7.69 -17.74 14.03
C ASN A 157 -7.03 -16.36 14.24
N TYR A 158 -7.68 -15.28 13.82
CA TYR A 158 -7.17 -13.90 13.97
C TYR A 158 -7.62 -13.21 15.27
N ASP A 159 -8.71 -13.68 15.90
CA ASP A 159 -9.15 -13.14 17.19
C ASP A 159 -8.32 -13.65 18.39
N ARG A 160 -7.25 -14.41 18.14
CA ARG A 160 -6.42 -15.03 19.17
C ARG A 160 -5.05 -14.39 19.36
N ASP A 161 -4.69 -13.39 18.55
CA ASP A 161 -3.45 -12.61 18.62
C ASP A 161 -3.78 -11.15 19.00
#